data_33ddfba3fa54301ea9f56b8d4a1b4c31
#
_entry.id   33ddfba3fa54301ea9f56b8d4a1b4c31
#
_cell.length_a   1.000
_cell.length_b   1.000
_cell.length_c   1.000
_cell.angle_alpha   90.00
_cell.angle_beta   90.00
_cell.angle_gamma   90.00
#
_symmetry.space_group_name_H-M   'P 1'
#
loop_
_entity.id
_entity.type
_entity.pdbx_description
1 polymer ?
#
loop_
_entity_poly.entity_id
_entity_poly.type
_entity_poly.pdbx_seq_one_letter_code
_entity_poly.pdbx_strand_id
1 'polypeptide(L)'
;VLKGLWSHKNVMAADGDQKVDDNAAQGPSRHVLLTGGNSGIGLQAAMQLLQAGHRLTVLCRDAASAERLGQVLAPVAQQAPVEQPLADQSLGARLATPIGDLSDLTSIERCAAELLTAGEPIDSLVLNAGLQYSGASEPRWSAQGFELTFAVNHLAHQALLQRLLPLLLQGTAPRLVVTSSEVHDPTTAGGKVGQPAGLADLAGLRQGAGAAMLDGGPFNAEKAYKDSKLCNLLMARELDRQLRQQGQSLQVLAWSPGLVIPRGSGGFFRYSRSQNPFGQALFALIARDLLRLTETPQRAGALLAGLATSSPPDPVGFQYWSNRVLGPGRLRFAVSEISLEARNDDLARELWSLSAEAVANSGFQPAAA
;
A
#
# COMPACT_ATOMS: atom_id res chain seq x y z
N VAL A 1 -16.39 -20.10 -20.80
CA VAL A 1 -16.24 -18.94 -19.90
C VAL A 1 -15.18 -17.94 -20.40
N LEU A 2 -14.24 -18.38 -21.29
CA LEU A 2 -13.11 -17.55 -21.78
C LEU A 2 -13.42 -16.67 -23.02
N LYS A 3 -14.57 -16.81 -23.67
CA LYS A 3 -14.92 -16.07 -24.91
C LYS A 3 -15.51 -14.66 -24.70
N GLY A 4 -15.80 -14.25 -23.48
CA GLY A 4 -16.43 -12.95 -23.16
C GLY A 4 -15.49 -11.81 -22.77
N LEU A 5 -14.17 -12.03 -22.75
CA LEU A 5 -13.19 -11.08 -22.19
C LEU A 5 -12.62 -10.05 -23.20
N TRP A 6 -13.01 -10.12 -24.47
CA TRP A 6 -12.44 -9.24 -25.51
C TRP A 6 -13.56 -8.58 -26.34
N SER A 7 -14.18 -7.54 -25.82
CA SER A 7 -14.98 -6.61 -26.63
C SER A 7 -14.25 -5.28 -26.69
N HIS A 8 -13.71 -4.98 -27.88
CA HIS A 8 -13.14 -3.66 -28.18
C HIS A 8 -14.26 -2.62 -28.31
N LYS A 9 -14.24 -1.57 -27.48
CA LYS A 9 -14.75 -0.26 -27.86
C LYS A 9 -13.78 0.81 -27.37
N ASN A 10 -13.19 1.48 -28.34
CA ASN A 10 -12.57 2.80 -28.38
C ASN A 10 -12.35 3.52 -27.03
N VAL A 11 -11.12 3.49 -26.54
CA VAL A 11 -10.59 4.53 -25.66
C VAL A 11 -9.63 5.35 -26.52
N MET A 12 -10.00 6.60 -26.76
CA MET A 12 -9.10 7.59 -27.38
C MET A 12 -7.83 7.68 -26.54
N ALA A 13 -6.69 7.52 -27.19
CA ALA A 13 -5.38 7.69 -26.64
C ALA A 13 -5.17 9.19 -26.34
N ALA A 14 -5.05 9.54 -25.07
CA ALA A 14 -4.29 10.71 -24.67
C ALA A 14 -2.82 10.30 -24.78
N ASP A 15 -2.13 10.79 -25.78
CA ASP A 15 -0.68 10.65 -25.95
C ASP A 15 0.04 11.39 -24.82
N GLY A 16 0.65 10.63 -23.95
CA GLY A 16 1.52 11.09 -22.89
C GLY A 16 2.14 9.87 -22.22
N ASP A 17 3.15 9.27 -22.86
CA ASP A 17 4.00 8.25 -22.23
C ASP A 17 4.82 8.88 -21.10
N GLN A 18 4.21 9.07 -19.93
CA GLN A 18 4.94 9.40 -18.70
C GLN A 18 5.63 8.12 -18.22
N LYS A 19 6.90 7.99 -18.54
CA LYS A 19 7.76 6.95 -17.98
C LYS A 19 8.15 7.37 -16.57
N VAL A 20 7.77 6.59 -15.56
CA VAL A 20 8.52 6.58 -14.30
C VAL A 20 9.88 6.00 -14.66
N ASP A 21 10.93 6.79 -14.50
CA ASP A 21 12.28 6.31 -14.73
C ASP A 21 12.54 5.09 -13.87
N ASP A 22 12.94 3.99 -14.49
CA ASP A 22 13.31 2.75 -13.82
C ASP A 22 14.55 2.90 -12.90
N ASN A 23 15.11 4.09 -12.83
CA ASN A 23 16.34 4.41 -12.13
C ASN A 23 16.05 5.19 -10.84
N ALA A 24 15.67 4.47 -9.77
CA ALA A 24 15.59 5.02 -8.41
C ALA A 24 16.94 5.62 -7.92
N ALA A 25 18.02 5.45 -8.70
CA ALA A 25 19.39 5.81 -8.35
C ALA A 25 19.80 7.27 -8.68
N GLN A 26 18.92 8.09 -9.27
CA GLN A 26 19.30 9.45 -9.72
C GLN A 26 18.60 10.53 -8.89
N GLY A 27 19.17 10.87 -7.73
CA GLY A 27 18.68 11.98 -6.91
C GLY A 27 19.31 12.00 -5.53
N PRO A 28 19.07 13.05 -4.73
CA PRO A 28 19.58 13.12 -3.36
C PRO A 28 19.00 11.96 -2.54
N SER A 29 19.80 11.50 -1.55
CA SER A 29 19.34 10.47 -0.59
C SER A 29 18.06 10.93 0.11
N ARG A 30 17.06 10.04 0.20
CA ARG A 30 15.77 10.28 0.85
C ARG A 30 15.59 9.37 2.05
N HIS A 31 14.85 9.83 3.04
CA HIS A 31 14.35 8.99 4.12
C HIS A 31 12.97 8.42 3.76
N VAL A 32 12.90 7.11 3.54
CA VAL A 32 11.66 6.40 3.19
C VAL A 32 11.19 5.56 4.37
N LEU A 33 9.98 5.79 4.85
CA LEU A 33 9.31 4.91 5.80
C LEU A 33 8.36 3.98 5.03
N LEU A 34 8.55 2.66 5.19
CA LEU A 34 7.85 1.63 4.43
C LEU A 34 7.15 0.63 5.36
N THR A 35 5.86 0.40 5.14
CA THR A 35 5.15 -0.75 5.74
C THR A 35 5.19 -1.96 4.80
N GLY A 36 5.28 -3.17 5.37
CA GLY A 36 5.27 -4.41 4.59
C GLY A 36 6.56 -4.68 3.80
N GLY A 37 7.71 -4.15 4.25
CA GLY A 37 9.02 -4.36 3.63
C GLY A 37 9.64 -5.74 3.89
N ASN A 38 8.98 -6.63 4.62
CA ASN A 38 9.53 -7.94 5.02
C ASN A 38 9.35 -9.04 3.94
N SER A 39 8.54 -8.82 2.94
CA SER A 39 8.26 -9.83 1.91
C SER A 39 7.70 -9.22 0.62
N GLY A 40 7.66 -10.03 -0.45
CA GLY A 40 6.99 -9.69 -1.70
C GLY A 40 7.47 -8.39 -2.33
N ILE A 41 6.54 -7.55 -2.76
CA ILE A 41 6.81 -6.26 -3.43
C ILE A 41 7.59 -5.31 -2.51
N GLY A 42 7.17 -5.20 -1.25
CA GLY A 42 7.80 -4.31 -0.28
C GLY A 42 9.27 -4.67 -0.01
N LEU A 43 9.61 -5.96 0.08
CA LEU A 43 10.99 -6.39 0.24
C LEU A 43 11.85 -6.04 -0.99
N GLN A 44 11.30 -6.23 -2.19
CA GLN A 44 12.01 -5.87 -3.41
C GLN A 44 12.20 -4.34 -3.53
N ALA A 45 11.22 -3.56 -3.10
CA ALA A 45 11.36 -2.10 -3.01
C ALA A 45 12.42 -1.69 -1.96
N ALA A 46 12.40 -2.33 -0.78
CA ALA A 46 13.39 -2.07 0.28
C ALA A 46 14.83 -2.34 -0.20
N MET A 47 15.05 -3.47 -0.91
CA MET A 47 16.35 -3.78 -1.50
C MET A 47 16.81 -2.69 -2.47
N GLN A 48 15.95 -2.27 -3.39
CA GLN A 48 16.28 -1.27 -4.40
C GLN A 48 16.51 0.12 -3.80
N LEU A 49 15.72 0.52 -2.81
CA LEU A 49 15.91 1.78 -2.09
C LEU A 49 17.27 1.82 -1.38
N LEU A 50 17.65 0.74 -0.70
CA LEU A 50 18.97 0.66 -0.07
C LEU A 50 20.11 0.63 -1.09
N GLN A 51 19.96 -0.11 -2.21
CA GLN A 51 20.93 -0.12 -3.30
C GLN A 51 21.12 1.27 -3.91
N ALA A 52 20.05 2.05 -4.01
CA ALA A 52 20.08 3.43 -4.51
C ALA A 52 20.65 4.46 -3.50
N GLY A 53 21.07 4.04 -2.30
CA GLY A 53 21.65 4.93 -1.31
C GLY A 53 20.67 5.65 -0.40
N HIS A 54 19.38 5.31 -0.44
CA HIS A 54 18.37 5.92 0.43
C HIS A 54 18.44 5.39 1.87
N ARG A 55 17.98 6.20 2.82
CA ARG A 55 17.74 5.78 4.20
C ARG A 55 16.34 5.17 4.31
N LEU A 56 16.25 4.05 4.98
CA LEU A 56 15.03 3.24 5.02
C LEU A 56 14.63 2.94 6.48
N THR A 57 13.38 3.24 6.80
CA THR A 57 12.70 2.78 8.02
C THR A 57 11.62 1.77 7.60
N VAL A 58 11.73 0.52 8.04
CA VAL A 58 10.75 -0.53 7.73
C VAL A 58 10.00 -0.93 8.99
N LEU A 59 8.69 -0.70 9.00
CA LEU A 59 7.83 -1.15 10.08
C LEU A 59 7.76 -2.67 10.10
N CYS A 60 8.19 -3.28 11.20
CA CYS A 60 8.20 -4.73 11.41
C CYS A 60 7.17 -5.13 12.46
N ARG A 61 6.44 -6.23 12.22
CA ARG A 61 5.41 -6.68 13.16
C ARG A 61 5.98 -7.10 14.52
N ASP A 62 7.15 -7.72 14.52
CA ASP A 62 7.81 -8.28 15.71
C ASP A 62 9.35 -8.28 15.55
N ALA A 63 10.05 -8.47 16.67
CA ALA A 63 11.52 -8.47 16.71
C ALA A 63 12.13 -9.54 15.80
N ALA A 64 11.52 -10.73 15.71
CA ALA A 64 12.01 -11.79 14.84
C ALA A 64 11.88 -11.41 13.36
N SER A 65 10.86 -10.66 12.99
CA SER A 65 10.71 -10.11 11.63
C SER A 65 11.73 -9.02 11.34
N ALA A 66 12.03 -8.17 12.31
CA ALA A 66 13.06 -7.13 12.21
C ALA A 66 14.45 -7.75 12.02
N GLU A 67 14.78 -8.76 12.82
CA GLU A 67 16.07 -9.48 12.73
C GLU A 67 16.24 -10.17 11.36
N ARG A 68 15.23 -10.93 10.91
CA ARG A 68 15.25 -11.57 9.57
C ARG A 68 15.42 -10.56 8.45
N LEU A 69 14.72 -9.43 8.53
CA LEU A 69 14.86 -8.36 7.54
C LEU A 69 16.27 -7.78 7.52
N GLY A 70 16.85 -7.51 8.70
CA GLY A 70 18.24 -7.05 8.84
C GLY A 70 19.23 -8.02 8.19
N GLN A 71 19.09 -9.32 8.42
CA GLN A 71 19.94 -10.35 7.81
C GLN A 71 19.82 -10.37 6.27
N VAL A 72 18.61 -10.19 5.73
CA VAL A 72 18.36 -10.17 4.27
C VAL A 72 18.92 -8.90 3.62
N LEU A 73 18.79 -7.74 4.29
CA LEU A 73 19.17 -6.45 3.73
C LEU A 73 20.63 -6.05 3.97
N ALA A 74 21.33 -6.67 4.95
CA ALA A 74 22.73 -6.35 5.25
C ALA A 74 23.67 -6.47 4.04
N PRO A 75 23.65 -7.56 3.23
CA PRO A 75 24.49 -7.66 2.04
C PRO A 75 24.19 -6.60 0.98
N VAL A 76 22.91 -6.20 0.89
CA VAL A 76 22.45 -5.19 -0.09
C VAL A 76 22.98 -3.80 0.26
N ALA A 77 22.91 -3.43 1.54
CA ALA A 77 23.40 -2.15 2.02
C ALA A 77 24.92 -1.98 1.86
N GLN A 78 25.68 -3.08 1.93
CA GLN A 78 27.14 -3.07 1.73
C GLN A 78 27.57 -2.86 0.27
N GLN A 79 26.70 -3.15 -0.69
CA GLN A 79 27.00 -3.03 -2.12
C GLN A 79 26.55 -1.69 -2.73
N ALA A 80 25.93 -0.84 -1.95
CA ALA A 80 25.42 0.44 -2.45
C ALA A 80 26.54 1.41 -2.83
N PRO A 81 26.40 2.18 -3.92
CA PRO A 81 27.39 3.17 -4.34
C PRO A 81 27.63 4.22 -3.25
N VAL A 82 28.89 4.55 -3.01
CA VAL A 82 29.33 5.53 -2.02
C VAL A 82 29.52 6.89 -2.72
N GLU A 83 28.46 7.48 -3.26
CA GLU A 83 28.61 8.79 -3.93
C GLU A 83 28.41 10.00 -2.98
N GLN A 84 27.91 9.78 -1.77
CA GLN A 84 27.85 10.82 -0.74
C GLN A 84 28.34 10.26 0.60
N PRO A 85 29.27 10.94 1.28
CA PRO A 85 29.71 10.54 2.61
C PRO A 85 28.61 10.86 3.63
N LEU A 86 27.67 9.92 3.86
CA LEU A 86 27.05 9.87 5.16
C LEU A 86 28.16 9.56 6.16
N ALA A 87 28.26 10.31 7.24
CA ALA A 87 29.33 10.18 8.24
C ALA A 87 29.42 8.76 8.83
N ASP A 88 28.39 7.96 8.70
CA ASP A 88 28.32 6.55 9.07
C ASP A 88 27.62 5.74 7.97
N GLN A 89 28.37 4.84 7.32
CA GLN A 89 27.86 3.94 6.26
C GLN A 89 27.45 2.57 6.80
N SER A 90 27.34 2.41 8.10
CA SER A 90 26.84 1.16 8.69
C SER A 90 25.40 0.89 8.28
N LEU A 91 25.02 -0.39 8.23
CA LEU A 91 23.63 -0.77 7.99
C LEU A 91 22.69 -0.08 9.00
N GLY A 92 23.13 0.06 10.26
CA GLY A 92 22.36 0.71 11.33
C GLY A 92 22.06 2.18 11.07
N ALA A 93 22.94 2.91 10.37
CA ALA A 93 22.69 4.31 9.98
C ALA A 93 21.69 4.44 8.83
N ARG A 94 21.53 3.39 8.00
CA ARG A 94 20.71 3.41 6.79
C ARG A 94 19.43 2.60 6.88
N LEU A 95 19.31 1.68 7.84
CA LEU A 95 18.13 0.84 8.03
C LEU A 95 17.69 0.86 9.49
N ALA A 96 16.49 1.36 9.73
CA ALA A 96 15.78 1.22 11.01
C ALA A 96 14.59 0.24 10.84
N THR A 97 14.33 -0.58 11.86
CA THR A 97 13.26 -1.59 11.85
C THR A 97 12.41 -1.50 13.11
N PRO A 98 11.69 -0.37 13.34
CA PRO A 98 10.81 -0.21 14.49
C PRO A 98 9.70 -1.27 14.50
N ILE A 99 9.21 -1.61 15.70
CA ILE A 99 8.20 -2.63 15.90
C ILE A 99 6.81 -1.98 15.92
N GLY A 100 5.96 -2.38 14.97
CA GLY A 100 4.56 -1.96 14.88
C GLY A 100 3.72 -3.02 14.18
N ASP A 101 2.83 -3.66 14.93
CA ASP A 101 1.88 -4.64 14.38
C ASP A 101 0.63 -3.92 13.88
N LEU A 102 0.41 -3.93 12.57
CA LEU A 102 -0.77 -3.32 11.93
C LEU A 102 -2.11 -3.98 12.33
N SER A 103 -2.07 -5.14 12.99
CA SER A 103 -3.27 -5.77 13.58
C SER A 103 -3.57 -5.29 15.00
N ASP A 104 -2.75 -4.39 15.55
CA ASP A 104 -2.90 -3.82 16.89
C ASP A 104 -2.60 -2.31 16.89
N LEU A 105 -3.64 -1.50 17.01
CA LEU A 105 -3.51 -0.04 17.03
C LEU A 105 -2.66 0.47 18.20
N THR A 106 -2.63 -0.24 19.34
CA THR A 106 -1.77 0.11 20.48
C THR A 106 -0.29 -0.05 20.12
N SER A 107 0.05 -1.11 19.37
CA SER A 107 1.40 -1.31 18.84
C SER A 107 1.79 -0.21 17.84
N ILE A 108 0.86 0.23 17.00
CA ILE A 108 1.08 1.32 16.03
C ILE A 108 1.28 2.65 16.74
N GLU A 109 0.47 2.96 17.78
CA GLU A 109 0.66 4.20 18.55
C GLU A 109 2.03 4.27 19.20
N ARG A 110 2.45 3.20 19.87
CA ARG A 110 3.80 3.14 20.48
C ARG A 110 4.90 3.36 19.45
N CYS A 111 4.83 2.67 18.31
CA CYS A 111 5.80 2.83 17.22
C CYS A 111 5.81 4.26 16.68
N ALA A 112 4.65 4.85 16.44
CA ALA A 112 4.54 6.22 15.94
C ALA A 112 5.08 7.25 16.97
N ALA A 113 4.83 7.04 18.26
CA ALA A 113 5.35 7.88 19.34
C ALA A 113 6.89 7.82 19.43
N GLU A 114 7.48 6.63 19.27
CA GLU A 114 8.93 6.45 19.19
C GLU A 114 9.55 7.21 18.00
N LEU A 115 8.93 7.11 16.81
CA LEU A 115 9.37 7.83 15.61
C LEU A 115 9.24 9.34 15.75
N LEU A 116 8.15 9.83 16.35
CA LEU A 116 7.96 11.26 16.65
C LEU A 116 8.99 11.77 17.64
N THR A 117 9.35 10.97 18.67
CA THR A 117 10.38 11.33 19.65
C THR A 117 11.75 11.40 19.00
N ALA A 118 12.05 10.53 18.04
CA ALA A 118 13.27 10.62 17.24
C ALA A 118 13.32 11.89 16.38
N GLY A 119 12.17 12.45 15.99
CA GLY A 119 12.04 13.74 15.33
C GLY A 119 12.65 13.81 13.93
N GLU A 120 12.93 12.68 13.30
CA GLU A 120 13.60 12.65 12.00
C GLU A 120 12.59 12.87 10.85
N PRO A 121 12.80 13.89 9.99
CA PRO A 121 11.92 14.12 8.84
C PRO A 121 11.82 12.89 7.93
N ILE A 122 10.63 12.68 7.39
CA ILE A 122 10.32 11.59 6.45
C ILE A 122 10.08 12.22 5.08
N ASP A 123 10.87 11.85 4.06
CA ASP A 123 10.64 12.32 2.68
C ASP A 123 9.54 11.52 1.98
N SER A 124 9.39 10.25 2.31
CA SER A 124 8.38 9.40 1.70
C SER A 124 7.77 8.43 2.71
N LEU A 125 6.45 8.52 2.90
CA LEU A 125 5.68 7.55 3.67
C LEU A 125 5.01 6.56 2.72
N VAL A 126 5.40 5.29 2.79
CA VAL A 126 4.93 4.24 1.87
C VAL A 126 4.07 3.23 2.63
N LEU A 127 2.76 3.37 2.49
CA LEU A 127 1.74 2.52 3.09
C LEU A 127 1.45 1.33 2.14
N ASN A 128 2.30 0.31 2.21
CA ASN A 128 2.28 -0.80 1.27
C ASN A 128 1.81 -2.12 1.88
N ALA A 129 1.92 -2.31 3.17
CA ALA A 129 1.49 -3.55 3.82
C ALA A 129 0.04 -3.91 3.47
N GLY A 130 -0.23 -5.20 3.41
CA GLY A 130 -1.59 -5.67 3.20
C GLY A 130 -1.70 -7.17 3.28
N LEU A 131 -2.88 -7.63 3.61
CA LEU A 131 -3.24 -9.04 3.62
C LEU A 131 -4.60 -9.27 2.97
N GLN A 132 -4.84 -10.49 2.59
CA GLN A 132 -6.14 -11.06 2.28
C GLN A 132 -6.18 -12.50 2.76
N TYR A 133 -7.37 -13.01 3.04
CA TYR A 133 -7.57 -14.42 3.35
C TYR A 133 -8.77 -15.00 2.61
N SER A 134 -8.80 -14.71 1.31
CA SER A 134 -9.82 -15.20 0.37
C SER A 134 -10.06 -16.69 0.51
N GLY A 135 -11.35 -17.06 0.49
CA GLY A 135 -11.81 -18.42 0.74
C GLY A 135 -12.15 -18.72 2.21
N ALA A 136 -11.91 -17.79 3.13
CA ALA A 136 -12.39 -17.94 4.51
C ALA A 136 -13.90 -17.68 4.60
N SER A 137 -14.59 -18.49 5.41
CA SER A 137 -16.03 -18.35 5.68
C SER A 137 -16.33 -17.43 6.86
N GLU A 138 -15.35 -17.18 7.72
CA GLU A 138 -15.49 -16.42 8.95
C GLU A 138 -14.49 -15.26 9.01
N PRO A 139 -14.86 -14.09 9.56
CA PRO A 139 -13.96 -12.98 9.75
C PRO A 139 -12.88 -13.32 10.78
N ARG A 140 -11.71 -12.72 10.60
CA ARG A 140 -10.67 -12.62 11.61
C ARG A 140 -10.65 -11.20 12.17
N TRP A 141 -10.20 -11.05 13.40
CA TRP A 141 -10.28 -9.80 14.13
C TRP A 141 -8.90 -9.26 14.49
N SER A 142 -8.76 -7.96 14.47
CA SER A 142 -7.64 -7.23 15.04
C SER A 142 -7.72 -7.24 16.57
N ALA A 143 -6.69 -6.76 17.26
CA ALA A 143 -6.69 -6.64 18.71
C ALA A 143 -7.85 -5.75 19.23
N GLN A 144 -8.30 -4.78 18.45
CA GLN A 144 -9.41 -3.89 18.80
C GLN A 144 -10.76 -4.35 18.23
N GLY A 145 -10.85 -5.57 17.68
CA GLY A 145 -12.10 -6.18 17.22
C GLY A 145 -12.61 -5.67 15.86
N PHE A 146 -11.78 -5.05 15.04
CA PHE A 146 -12.12 -4.75 13.65
C PHE A 146 -11.78 -5.93 12.74
N GLU A 147 -12.53 -6.09 11.63
CA GLU A 147 -12.23 -7.10 10.63
C GLU A 147 -10.77 -6.93 10.15
N LEU A 148 -10.03 -8.02 10.11
CA LEU A 148 -8.57 -8.01 10.03
C LEU A 148 -8.03 -7.39 8.73
N THR A 149 -8.73 -7.57 7.60
CA THR A 149 -8.32 -6.99 6.31
C THR A 149 -8.46 -5.47 6.34
N PHE A 150 -9.59 -4.98 6.83
CA PHE A 150 -9.83 -3.55 7.03
C PHE A 150 -8.83 -2.95 8.03
N ALA A 151 -8.66 -3.61 9.19
CA ALA A 151 -7.76 -3.14 10.24
C ALA A 151 -6.32 -2.97 9.74
N VAL A 152 -5.77 -3.99 9.06
CA VAL A 152 -4.37 -4.00 8.61
C VAL A 152 -4.16 -3.14 7.36
N ASN A 153 -5.06 -3.26 6.36
CA ASN A 153 -4.84 -2.63 5.06
C ASN A 153 -5.18 -1.13 5.07
N HIS A 154 -6.06 -0.70 5.98
CA HIS A 154 -6.56 0.67 6.00
C HIS A 154 -6.45 1.35 7.37
N LEU A 155 -7.11 0.83 8.40
CA LEU A 155 -7.29 1.56 9.68
C LEU A 155 -5.94 1.88 10.36
N ALA A 156 -5.06 0.89 10.46
CA ALA A 156 -3.71 1.09 11.03
C ALA A 156 -2.84 2.01 10.16
N HIS A 157 -3.02 2.00 8.84
CA HIS A 157 -2.34 2.91 7.93
C HIS A 157 -2.85 4.36 8.09
N GLN A 158 -4.15 4.56 8.25
CA GLN A 158 -4.69 5.90 8.55
C GLN A 158 -4.18 6.41 9.89
N ALA A 159 -4.17 5.59 10.93
CA ALA A 159 -3.61 5.92 12.23
C ALA A 159 -2.12 6.35 12.13
N LEU A 160 -1.31 5.53 11.46
CA LEU A 160 0.10 5.82 11.25
C LEU A 160 0.31 7.12 10.46
N LEU A 161 -0.46 7.31 9.37
CA LEU A 161 -0.42 8.51 8.54
C LEU A 161 -0.74 9.77 9.35
N GLN A 162 -1.86 9.77 10.06
CA GLN A 162 -2.28 10.93 10.88
C GLN A 162 -1.22 11.28 11.93
N ARG A 163 -0.62 10.26 12.54
CA ARG A 163 0.39 10.45 13.59
C ARG A 163 1.72 10.96 13.04
N LEU A 164 2.18 10.47 11.89
CA LEU A 164 3.46 10.82 11.28
C LEU A 164 3.39 11.97 10.27
N LEU A 165 2.20 12.51 10.00
CA LEU A 165 2.04 13.62 9.05
C LEU A 165 2.95 14.83 9.37
N PRO A 166 3.16 15.24 10.64
CA PRO A 166 4.09 16.33 10.95
C PRO A 166 5.53 16.06 10.52
N LEU A 167 6.04 14.82 10.66
CA LEU A 167 7.38 14.45 10.19
C LEU A 167 7.44 14.36 8.65
N LEU A 168 6.36 13.92 8.03
CA LEU A 168 6.27 13.84 6.57
C LEU A 168 6.29 15.23 5.94
N LEU A 169 5.57 16.19 6.50
CA LEU A 169 5.53 17.58 6.00
C LEU A 169 6.85 18.34 6.19
N GLN A 170 7.75 17.84 7.05
CA GLN A 170 9.12 18.38 7.21
C GLN A 170 10.12 17.82 6.17
N GLY A 171 9.73 16.81 5.40
CA GLY A 171 10.58 16.22 4.35
C GLY A 171 10.91 17.23 3.24
N THR A 172 12.03 17.02 2.56
CA THR A 172 12.52 17.94 1.50
C THR A 172 11.61 17.97 0.27
N ALA A 173 11.01 16.84 -0.09
CA ALA A 173 10.03 16.73 -1.17
C ALA A 173 9.00 15.67 -0.75
N PRO A 174 8.13 16.04 0.21
CA PRO A 174 7.32 15.07 0.92
C PRO A 174 6.29 14.39 0.01
N ARG A 175 6.13 13.08 0.21
CA ARG A 175 5.14 12.30 -0.52
C ARG A 175 4.55 11.17 0.29
N LEU A 176 3.30 10.89 0.02
CA LEU A 176 2.59 9.70 0.47
C LEU A 176 2.43 8.74 -0.72
N VAL A 177 2.78 7.47 -0.52
CA VAL A 177 2.51 6.39 -1.50
C VAL A 177 1.62 5.34 -0.84
N VAL A 178 0.44 5.09 -1.40
CA VAL A 178 -0.55 4.16 -0.86
C VAL A 178 -0.79 3.00 -1.83
N THR A 179 -0.56 1.78 -1.38
CA THR A 179 -0.83 0.59 -2.19
C THR A 179 -2.33 0.25 -2.16
N SER A 180 -2.98 0.47 -3.31
CA SER A 180 -4.34 0.03 -3.60
C SER A 180 -4.32 -1.22 -4.51
N SER A 181 -5.34 -1.40 -5.31
CA SER A 181 -5.45 -2.47 -6.32
C SER A 181 -6.54 -2.11 -7.32
N GLU A 182 -6.42 -2.54 -8.56
CA GLU A 182 -7.47 -2.35 -9.58
C GLU A 182 -8.81 -3.00 -9.21
N VAL A 183 -8.82 -3.94 -8.24
CA VAL A 183 -10.06 -4.62 -7.79
C VAL A 183 -11.03 -3.69 -7.04
N HIS A 184 -10.61 -2.46 -6.68
CA HIS A 184 -11.50 -1.42 -6.16
C HIS A 184 -12.53 -0.94 -7.20
N ASP A 185 -12.23 -1.15 -8.48
CA ASP A 185 -13.09 -0.74 -9.57
C ASP A 185 -13.86 -1.94 -10.14
N PRO A 186 -15.19 -1.99 -9.97
CA PRO A 186 -16.03 -3.09 -10.44
C PRO A 186 -16.07 -3.21 -11.98
N THR A 187 -15.52 -2.26 -12.71
CA THR A 187 -15.45 -2.31 -14.18
C THR A 187 -14.22 -3.06 -14.70
N THR A 188 -13.20 -3.25 -13.86
CA THR A 188 -11.98 -3.98 -14.21
C THR A 188 -12.19 -5.49 -14.22
N ALA A 189 -11.26 -6.22 -14.84
CA ALA A 189 -11.32 -7.69 -14.87
C ALA A 189 -11.26 -8.29 -13.47
N GLY A 190 -10.38 -7.79 -12.60
CA GLY A 190 -10.25 -8.24 -11.22
C GLY A 190 -11.42 -7.80 -10.34
N GLY A 191 -11.96 -6.60 -10.58
CA GLY A 191 -13.10 -6.07 -9.83
C GLY A 191 -14.40 -6.82 -10.07
N LYS A 192 -14.59 -7.38 -11.27
CA LYS A 192 -15.80 -8.16 -11.67
C LYS A 192 -15.84 -9.56 -11.05
N VAL A 193 -14.75 -10.10 -10.53
CA VAL A 193 -14.74 -11.45 -9.97
C VAL A 193 -15.39 -11.44 -8.59
N GLY A 194 -16.44 -12.23 -8.37
CA GLY A 194 -17.20 -12.29 -7.11
C GLY A 194 -17.96 -10.99 -6.82
N GLN A 195 -18.16 -10.69 -5.54
CA GLN A 195 -18.84 -9.45 -5.15
C GLN A 195 -17.94 -8.24 -5.45
N PRO A 196 -18.48 -7.14 -6.02
CA PRO A 196 -17.73 -5.92 -6.26
C PRO A 196 -17.36 -5.21 -4.94
N ALA A 197 -16.35 -4.34 -5.00
CA ALA A 197 -16.13 -3.36 -3.94
C ALA A 197 -17.34 -2.44 -3.80
N GLY A 198 -17.62 -2.02 -2.58
CA GLY A 198 -18.68 -1.06 -2.28
C GLY A 198 -18.87 -0.91 -0.78
N LEU A 199 -18.86 0.33 -0.31
CA LEU A 199 -18.92 0.65 1.12
C LEU A 199 -20.33 1.03 1.57
N ALA A 200 -21.25 1.21 0.62
CA ALA A 200 -22.61 1.70 0.86
C ALA A 200 -22.60 2.98 1.74
N ASP A 201 -23.36 2.99 2.81
CA ASP A 201 -23.44 4.06 3.81
C ASP A 201 -22.49 3.84 5.02
N LEU A 202 -21.53 2.92 4.93
CA LEU A 202 -20.60 2.57 6.02
C LEU A 202 -21.32 2.07 7.30
N ALA A 203 -22.48 1.45 7.17
CA ALA A 203 -23.31 1.01 8.30
C ALA A 203 -22.55 0.11 9.28
N GLY A 204 -21.72 -0.80 8.78
CA GLY A 204 -20.88 -1.65 9.62
C GLY A 204 -19.76 -0.89 10.32
N LEU A 205 -19.11 0.06 9.63
CA LEU A 205 -18.09 0.89 10.29
C LEU A 205 -18.69 1.79 11.38
N ARG A 206 -19.91 2.30 11.19
CA ARG A 206 -20.66 3.05 12.22
C ARG A 206 -21.00 2.20 13.46
N GLN A 207 -21.20 0.90 13.28
CA GLN A 207 -21.37 -0.02 14.42
C GLN A 207 -20.09 -0.20 15.22
N GLY A 208 -18.92 0.05 14.61
CA GLY A 208 -17.62 -0.07 15.21
C GLY A 208 -17.08 -1.51 15.26
N ALA A 209 -16.38 -1.85 16.34
CA ALA A 209 -15.80 -3.18 16.54
C ALA A 209 -16.88 -4.27 16.51
N GLY A 210 -16.54 -5.44 15.94
CA GLY A 210 -17.45 -6.58 15.79
C GLY A 210 -18.23 -6.60 14.46
N ALA A 211 -18.25 -5.52 13.68
CA ALA A 211 -18.84 -5.53 12.35
C ALA A 211 -17.96 -6.32 11.37
N ALA A 212 -18.55 -7.32 10.71
CA ALA A 212 -17.81 -8.21 9.80
C ALA A 212 -17.48 -7.57 8.45
N MET A 213 -18.30 -6.61 8.00
CA MET A 213 -18.12 -5.86 6.75
C MET A 213 -18.45 -4.39 6.96
N LEU A 214 -17.81 -3.50 6.19
CA LEU A 214 -17.98 -2.04 6.30
C LEU A 214 -19.40 -1.56 5.95
N ASP A 215 -20.06 -2.25 5.03
CA ASP A 215 -21.46 -2.00 4.62
C ASP A 215 -22.50 -2.62 5.55
N GLY A 216 -22.06 -3.33 6.62
CA GLY A 216 -22.96 -4.03 7.57
C GLY A 216 -23.51 -5.36 7.03
N GLY A 217 -23.11 -5.79 5.86
CA GLY A 217 -23.50 -7.05 5.25
C GLY A 217 -22.85 -8.30 5.88
N PRO A 218 -23.19 -9.49 5.38
CA PRO A 218 -22.55 -10.72 5.77
C PRO A 218 -21.10 -10.77 5.32
N PHE A 219 -20.25 -11.45 6.10
CA PHE A 219 -18.83 -11.55 5.81
C PHE A 219 -18.54 -12.16 4.43
N ASN A 220 -17.65 -11.51 3.69
CA ASN A 220 -17.09 -11.99 2.43
C ASN A 220 -15.63 -11.55 2.32
N ALA A 221 -14.72 -12.52 2.40
CA ALA A 221 -13.28 -12.27 2.46
C ALA A 221 -12.72 -11.57 1.21
N GLU A 222 -13.24 -11.89 0.01
CA GLU A 222 -12.84 -11.27 -1.25
C GLU A 222 -13.31 -9.81 -1.31
N LYS A 223 -14.57 -9.55 -0.90
CA LYS A 223 -15.13 -8.20 -0.84
C LYS A 223 -14.41 -7.35 0.20
N ALA A 224 -14.13 -7.90 1.41
CA ALA A 224 -13.38 -7.20 2.46
C ALA A 224 -12.02 -6.69 1.96
N TYR A 225 -11.32 -7.49 1.15
CA TYR A 225 -10.09 -7.04 0.51
C TYR A 225 -10.31 -5.91 -0.49
N LYS A 226 -11.30 -6.04 -1.38
CA LYS A 226 -11.63 -5.00 -2.37
C LYS A 226 -12.05 -3.70 -1.70
N ASP A 227 -12.89 -3.79 -0.68
CA ASP A 227 -13.34 -2.65 0.13
C ASP A 227 -12.15 -1.96 0.81
N SER A 228 -11.21 -2.70 1.37
CA SER A 228 -10.00 -2.12 1.96
C SER A 228 -9.15 -1.34 0.93
N LYS A 229 -9.14 -1.77 -0.34
CA LYS A 229 -8.42 -1.07 -1.42
C LYS A 229 -9.16 0.17 -1.92
N LEU A 230 -10.48 0.16 -1.86
CA LEU A 230 -11.32 1.34 -2.08
C LEU A 230 -11.10 2.37 -0.94
N CYS A 231 -11.10 1.93 0.32
CA CYS A 231 -10.81 2.78 1.47
C CYS A 231 -9.46 3.49 1.35
N ASN A 232 -8.44 2.81 0.85
CA ASN A 232 -7.10 3.40 0.65
C ASN A 232 -7.11 4.55 -0.37
N LEU A 233 -7.91 4.47 -1.43
CA LEU A 233 -8.07 5.56 -2.40
C LEU A 233 -8.85 6.74 -1.81
N LEU A 234 -9.95 6.46 -1.11
CA LEU A 234 -10.75 7.49 -0.45
C LEU A 234 -9.92 8.23 0.61
N MET A 235 -9.14 7.52 1.43
CA MET A 235 -8.21 8.10 2.41
C MET A 235 -7.18 9.00 1.75
N ALA A 236 -6.54 8.55 0.68
CA ALA A 236 -5.50 9.32 0.00
C ALA A 236 -6.07 10.61 -0.61
N ARG A 237 -7.26 10.54 -1.22
CA ARG A 237 -7.94 11.71 -1.79
C ARG A 237 -8.39 12.69 -0.71
N GLU A 238 -8.93 12.19 0.39
CA GLU A 238 -9.38 13.05 1.50
C GLU A 238 -8.18 13.78 2.14
N LEU A 239 -7.05 13.11 2.32
CA LEU A 239 -5.83 13.77 2.78
C LEU A 239 -5.39 14.88 1.83
N ASP A 240 -5.32 14.63 0.53
CA ASP A 240 -4.96 15.64 -0.49
C ASP A 240 -5.89 16.85 -0.42
N ARG A 241 -7.21 16.61 -0.30
CA ARG A 241 -8.21 17.67 -0.17
C ARG A 241 -7.99 18.53 1.09
N GLN A 242 -7.77 17.88 2.26
CA GLN A 242 -7.54 18.58 3.54
C GLN A 242 -6.28 19.44 3.49
N LEU A 243 -5.16 18.88 3.00
CA LEU A 243 -3.90 19.60 2.89
C LEU A 243 -4.00 20.83 1.98
N ARG A 244 -4.65 20.68 0.82
CA ARG A 244 -4.88 21.82 -0.09
C ARG A 244 -5.72 22.92 0.55
N GLN A 245 -6.74 22.57 1.35
CA GLN A 245 -7.54 23.56 2.08
C GLN A 245 -6.72 24.32 3.14
N GLN A 246 -5.67 23.68 3.67
CA GLN A 246 -4.73 24.28 4.62
C GLN A 246 -3.57 25.02 3.93
N GLY A 247 -3.56 25.10 2.61
CA GLY A 247 -2.46 25.69 1.84
C GLY A 247 -1.15 24.89 1.89
N GLN A 248 -1.23 23.62 2.31
CA GLN A 248 -0.09 22.71 2.37
C GLN A 248 -0.01 21.87 1.08
N SER A 249 1.22 21.54 0.68
CA SER A 249 1.46 20.71 -0.49
C SER A 249 2.15 19.41 -0.11
N LEU A 250 1.52 18.29 -0.48
CA LEU A 250 2.06 16.94 -0.38
C LEU A 250 1.77 16.23 -1.70
N GLN A 251 2.74 15.50 -2.21
CA GLN A 251 2.44 14.60 -3.30
C GLN A 251 1.75 13.34 -2.78
N VAL A 252 0.53 13.09 -3.20
CA VAL A 252 -0.25 11.94 -2.79
C VAL A 252 -0.41 10.97 -3.96
N LEU A 253 0.23 9.82 -3.87
CA LEU A 253 0.24 8.78 -4.89
C LEU A 253 -0.46 7.53 -4.37
N ALA A 254 -1.51 7.12 -5.04
CA ALA A 254 -2.05 5.77 -4.87
C ALA A 254 -1.62 4.90 -6.07
N TRP A 255 -1.45 3.60 -5.87
CA TRP A 255 -1.04 2.75 -6.97
C TRP A 255 -1.56 1.32 -6.87
N SER A 256 -1.67 0.67 -8.03
CA SER A 256 -1.92 -0.77 -8.17
C SER A 256 -0.72 -1.44 -8.83
N PRO A 257 -0.11 -2.45 -8.19
CA PRO A 257 1.00 -3.19 -8.77
C PRO A 257 0.60 -4.06 -9.96
N GLY A 258 -0.70 -4.19 -10.24
CA GLY A 258 -1.22 -5.25 -11.10
C GLY A 258 -1.25 -6.60 -10.38
N LEU A 259 -1.41 -7.67 -11.13
CA LEU A 259 -1.41 -9.04 -10.59
C LEU A 259 0.02 -9.53 -10.38
N VAL A 260 0.44 -9.68 -9.12
CA VAL A 260 1.77 -10.17 -8.74
C VAL A 260 1.65 -11.51 -8.02
N ILE A 261 2.03 -12.61 -8.66
CA ILE A 261 1.98 -13.97 -8.09
C ILE A 261 3.40 -14.46 -7.87
N PRO A 262 3.95 -14.41 -6.65
CA PRO A 262 5.29 -14.89 -6.37
C PRO A 262 5.37 -16.43 -6.47
N ARG A 263 6.57 -16.95 -6.77
CA ARG A 263 6.83 -18.41 -6.81
C ARG A 263 6.95 -19.01 -5.40
N GLY A 264 7.29 -18.20 -4.40
CA GLY A 264 7.44 -18.65 -3.01
C GLY A 264 6.12 -18.88 -2.29
N SER A 265 6.14 -19.62 -1.17
CA SER A 265 4.95 -19.96 -0.37
C SER A 265 4.46 -18.82 0.55
N GLY A 266 5.31 -17.85 0.83
CA GLY A 266 5.01 -16.72 1.72
C GLY A 266 4.28 -15.56 1.03
N GLY A 267 4.18 -14.44 1.76
CA GLY A 267 3.65 -13.17 1.26
C GLY A 267 2.13 -13.09 1.22
N PHE A 268 1.63 -12.20 0.38
CA PHE A 268 0.23 -11.80 0.28
C PHE A 268 -0.75 -12.98 0.10
N PHE A 269 -0.44 -13.95 -0.75
CA PHE A 269 -1.31 -15.10 -1.04
C PHE A 269 -1.19 -16.26 -0.05
N ARG A 270 -0.44 -16.13 1.06
CA ARG A 270 -0.19 -17.25 2.01
C ARG A 270 -1.48 -17.85 2.56
N TYR A 271 -2.44 -17.03 2.92
CA TYR A 271 -3.73 -17.49 3.48
C TYR A 271 -4.62 -18.14 2.41
N SER A 272 -4.74 -17.53 1.23
CA SER A 272 -5.52 -18.11 0.13
C SER A 272 -4.95 -19.46 -0.32
N ARG A 273 -3.62 -19.63 -0.31
CA ARG A 273 -2.99 -20.92 -0.59
C ARG A 273 -3.28 -21.96 0.47
N SER A 274 -3.37 -21.58 1.74
CA SER A 274 -3.73 -22.53 2.81
C SER A 274 -5.17 -23.01 2.69
N GLN A 275 -6.08 -22.20 2.16
CA GLN A 275 -7.50 -22.54 1.96
C GLN A 275 -7.73 -23.38 0.69
N ASN A 276 -7.06 -23.04 -0.41
CA ASN A 276 -7.23 -23.73 -1.70
C ASN A 276 -5.88 -23.86 -2.45
N PRO A 277 -5.01 -24.80 -2.05
CA PRO A 277 -3.68 -24.92 -2.64
C PRO A 277 -3.73 -25.32 -4.12
N PHE A 278 -4.61 -26.21 -4.52
CA PHE A 278 -4.74 -26.68 -5.90
C PHE A 278 -5.30 -25.60 -6.83
N GLY A 279 -6.35 -24.90 -6.42
CA GLY A 279 -6.92 -23.80 -7.20
C GLY A 279 -5.94 -22.64 -7.37
N GLN A 280 -5.19 -22.31 -6.33
CA GLN A 280 -4.16 -21.28 -6.39
C GLN A 280 -2.97 -21.69 -7.27
N ALA A 281 -2.56 -22.95 -7.25
CA ALA A 281 -1.49 -23.46 -8.12
C ALA A 281 -1.92 -23.43 -9.59
N LEU A 282 -3.15 -23.86 -9.90
CA LEU A 282 -3.71 -23.82 -11.24
C LEU A 282 -3.87 -22.39 -11.76
N PHE A 283 -4.37 -21.49 -10.91
CA PHE A 283 -4.48 -20.08 -11.24
C PHE A 283 -3.11 -19.45 -11.53
N ALA A 284 -2.10 -19.75 -10.71
CA ALA A 284 -0.75 -19.27 -10.92
C ALA A 284 -0.14 -19.80 -12.22
N LEU A 285 -0.35 -21.09 -12.53
CA LEU A 285 0.11 -21.68 -13.78
C LEU A 285 -0.52 -20.99 -15.00
N ILE A 286 -1.83 -20.76 -14.97
CA ILE A 286 -2.53 -20.16 -16.09
C ILE A 286 -2.17 -18.67 -16.21
N ALA A 287 -2.33 -17.90 -15.16
CA ALA A 287 -2.18 -16.45 -15.21
C ALA A 287 -0.71 -16.00 -15.36
N ARG A 288 0.21 -16.67 -14.64
CA ARG A 288 1.63 -16.30 -14.61
C ARG A 288 2.43 -16.95 -15.72
N ASP A 289 2.32 -18.28 -15.84
CA ASP A 289 3.26 -19.05 -16.65
C ASP A 289 2.75 -19.24 -18.09
N LEU A 290 1.44 -19.39 -18.30
CA LEU A 290 0.86 -19.58 -19.63
C LEU A 290 0.46 -18.25 -20.29
N LEU A 291 -0.36 -17.45 -19.64
CA LEU A 291 -0.88 -16.20 -20.21
C LEU A 291 0.02 -14.98 -19.95
N ARG A 292 0.97 -15.08 -19.04
CA ARG A 292 1.91 -13.99 -18.67
C ARG A 292 1.18 -12.67 -18.35
N LEU A 293 0.11 -12.76 -17.56
CA LEU A 293 -0.71 -11.61 -17.14
C LEU A 293 -0.23 -11.00 -15.82
N THR A 294 0.89 -11.50 -15.29
CA THR A 294 1.39 -11.10 -13.97
C THR A 294 2.68 -10.29 -14.09
N GLU A 295 2.83 -9.36 -13.16
CA GLU A 295 4.09 -8.68 -12.92
C GLU A 295 5.00 -9.50 -11.99
N THR A 296 6.30 -9.29 -12.08
CA THR A 296 7.26 -9.89 -11.16
C THR A 296 7.37 -9.08 -9.87
N PRO A 297 7.65 -9.71 -8.71
CA PRO A 297 7.88 -8.97 -7.47
C PRO A 297 9.02 -7.94 -7.61
N GLN A 298 10.07 -8.27 -8.36
CA GLN A 298 11.22 -7.40 -8.61
C GLN A 298 10.82 -6.12 -9.36
N ARG A 299 10.07 -6.27 -10.45
CA ARG A 299 9.61 -5.12 -11.24
C ARG A 299 8.59 -4.29 -10.47
N ALA A 300 7.63 -4.93 -9.78
CA ALA A 300 6.68 -4.23 -8.93
C ALA A 300 7.38 -3.48 -7.78
N GLY A 301 8.45 -4.06 -7.21
CA GLY A 301 9.31 -3.40 -6.23
C GLY A 301 10.03 -2.17 -6.80
N ALA A 302 10.53 -2.26 -8.05
CA ALA A 302 11.14 -1.14 -8.76
C ALA A 302 10.15 0.02 -8.97
N LEU A 303 8.93 -0.31 -9.41
CA LEU A 303 7.88 0.70 -9.58
C LEU A 303 7.53 1.38 -8.25
N LEU A 304 7.43 0.61 -7.15
CA LEU A 304 7.16 1.17 -5.82
C LEU A 304 8.32 2.07 -5.34
N ALA A 305 9.56 1.63 -5.50
CA ALA A 305 10.74 2.43 -5.16
C ALA A 305 10.79 3.72 -6.00
N GLY A 306 10.50 3.64 -7.29
CA GLY A 306 10.38 4.80 -8.17
C GLY A 306 9.31 5.78 -7.71
N LEU A 307 8.10 5.32 -7.38
CA LEU A 307 7.03 6.18 -6.82
C LEU A 307 7.47 6.85 -5.51
N ALA A 308 8.26 6.16 -4.68
CA ALA A 308 8.75 6.69 -3.42
C ALA A 308 9.84 7.75 -3.59
N THR A 309 10.63 7.73 -4.68
CA THR A 309 11.86 8.54 -4.78
C THR A 309 11.96 9.43 -5.99
N SER A 310 11.41 9.04 -7.17
CA SER A 310 11.49 9.84 -8.39
C SER A 310 10.65 11.11 -8.30
N SER A 311 11.12 12.19 -8.91
CA SER A 311 10.30 13.38 -9.06
C SER A 311 9.20 13.10 -10.09
N PRO A 312 7.94 13.26 -9.75
CA PRO A 312 6.87 13.09 -10.72
C PRO A 312 6.87 14.26 -11.70
N PRO A 313 6.37 14.03 -12.91
CA PRO A 313 6.31 15.07 -13.94
C PRO A 313 5.34 16.22 -13.58
N ASP A 314 4.31 15.98 -12.78
CA ASP A 314 3.38 17.00 -12.28
C ASP A 314 3.43 17.13 -10.76
N PRO A 315 3.64 18.35 -10.26
CA PRO A 315 4.24 18.52 -8.95
C PRO A 315 3.31 18.41 -7.75
N VAL A 316 2.01 18.47 -7.80
CA VAL A 316 1.22 18.47 -6.54
C VAL A 316 -0.17 17.91 -6.72
N GLY A 317 -0.54 16.97 -5.83
CA GLY A 317 -1.88 16.46 -5.69
C GLY A 317 -2.00 14.96 -5.82
N PHE A 318 -3.24 14.49 -5.76
CA PHE A 318 -3.56 13.08 -5.84
C PHE A 318 -3.42 12.55 -7.26
N GLN A 319 -2.67 11.45 -7.40
CA GLN A 319 -2.60 10.67 -8.64
C GLN A 319 -2.78 9.17 -8.32
N TYR A 320 -3.45 8.44 -9.22
CA TYR A 320 -3.53 6.99 -9.17
C TYR A 320 -2.78 6.37 -10.34
N TRP A 321 -1.78 5.54 -10.01
CA TRP A 321 -0.95 4.81 -10.97
C TRP A 321 -1.35 3.34 -11.01
N SER A 322 -1.50 2.75 -12.19
CA SER A 322 -1.87 1.35 -12.32
C SER A 322 -1.01 0.62 -13.34
N ASN A 323 -0.54 -0.56 -12.95
CA ASN A 323 0.17 -1.48 -13.84
C ASN A 323 -0.85 -2.39 -14.53
N ARG A 324 -1.38 -1.93 -15.66
CA ARG A 324 -2.46 -2.59 -16.41
C ARG A 324 -1.95 -3.64 -17.36
N VAL A 325 -2.68 -4.74 -17.45
CA VAL A 325 -2.47 -5.78 -18.47
C VAL A 325 -3.08 -5.32 -19.79
N LEU A 326 -2.25 -5.14 -20.81
CA LEU A 326 -2.65 -4.82 -22.18
C LEU A 326 -2.81 -6.08 -23.05
N GLY A 327 -2.26 -7.18 -22.61
CA GLY A 327 -2.28 -8.48 -23.29
C GLY A 327 -1.21 -9.42 -22.74
N PRO A 328 -1.11 -10.66 -23.24
CA PRO A 328 -0.10 -11.61 -22.78
C PRO A 328 1.32 -11.03 -22.80
N GLY A 329 1.98 -10.97 -21.64
CA GLY A 329 3.33 -10.44 -21.50
C GLY A 329 3.46 -8.92 -21.71
N ARG A 330 2.35 -8.19 -21.84
CA ARG A 330 2.36 -6.74 -22.07
C ARG A 330 1.65 -6.04 -20.92
N LEU A 331 2.43 -5.35 -20.09
CA LEU A 331 1.94 -4.51 -19.01
C LEU A 331 2.33 -3.05 -19.27
N ARG A 332 1.49 -2.12 -18.84
CA ARG A 332 1.75 -0.69 -18.90
C ARG A 332 1.51 -0.07 -17.54
N PHE A 333 2.53 0.59 -17.01
CA PHE A 333 2.44 1.38 -15.80
C PHE A 333 2.21 2.84 -16.17
N ALA A 334 1.07 3.40 -15.77
CA ALA A 334 0.69 4.77 -16.11
C ALA A 334 -0.33 5.33 -15.12
N VAL A 335 -0.49 6.65 -15.10
CA VAL A 335 -1.61 7.33 -14.44
C VAL A 335 -2.91 6.77 -14.99
N SER A 336 -3.85 6.52 -14.11
CA SER A 336 -5.10 5.81 -14.41
C SER A 336 -6.26 6.41 -13.65
N GLU A 337 -7.47 6.18 -14.19
CA GLU A 337 -8.71 6.57 -13.54
C GLU A 337 -9.04 5.64 -12.38
N ILE A 338 -9.67 6.18 -11.36
CA ILE A 338 -10.25 5.44 -10.23
C ILE A 338 -11.74 5.19 -10.44
N SER A 339 -12.34 4.26 -9.69
CA SER A 339 -13.77 3.96 -9.76
C SER A 339 -14.64 5.17 -9.41
N LEU A 340 -15.91 5.15 -9.82
CA LEU A 340 -16.85 6.22 -9.48
C LEU A 340 -17.02 6.37 -7.97
N GLU A 341 -17.11 5.27 -7.23
CA GLU A 341 -17.23 5.32 -5.78
C GLU A 341 -15.97 5.89 -5.11
N ALA A 342 -14.77 5.58 -5.63
CA ALA A 342 -13.52 6.20 -5.16
C ALA A 342 -13.44 7.71 -5.41
N ARG A 343 -14.30 8.27 -6.29
CA ARG A 343 -14.42 9.72 -6.56
C ARG A 343 -15.43 10.42 -5.67
N ASN A 344 -16.16 9.69 -4.82
CA ASN A 344 -17.18 10.26 -3.94
C ASN A 344 -16.51 10.97 -2.76
N ASP A 345 -16.55 12.31 -2.77
CA ASP A 345 -15.92 13.14 -1.73
C ASP A 345 -16.68 13.10 -0.40
N ASP A 346 -18.00 12.89 -0.41
CA ASP A 346 -18.79 12.74 0.82
C ASP A 346 -18.43 11.45 1.53
N LEU A 347 -18.37 10.35 0.78
CA LEU A 347 -17.95 9.05 1.29
C LEU A 347 -16.49 9.09 1.80
N ALA A 348 -15.61 9.82 1.12
CA ALA A 348 -14.21 9.97 1.56
C ALA A 348 -14.11 10.70 2.89
N ARG A 349 -14.84 11.81 3.07
CA ARG A 349 -14.91 12.55 4.34
C ARG A 349 -15.47 11.70 5.46
N GLU A 350 -16.53 10.98 5.17
CA GLU A 350 -17.20 10.13 6.15
C GLU A 350 -16.33 8.95 6.59
N LEU A 351 -15.74 8.23 5.65
CA LEU A 351 -14.79 7.16 5.93
C LEU A 351 -13.62 7.67 6.79
N TRP A 352 -13.04 8.82 6.42
CA TRP A 352 -11.96 9.44 7.17
C TRP A 352 -12.35 9.71 8.62
N SER A 353 -13.53 10.32 8.84
CA SER A 353 -14.01 10.67 10.18
C SER A 353 -14.31 9.44 11.03
N LEU A 354 -15.03 8.46 10.47
CA LEU A 354 -15.36 7.22 11.18
C LEU A 354 -14.11 6.39 11.49
N SER A 355 -13.15 6.35 10.57
CA SER A 355 -11.87 5.67 10.82
C SER A 355 -11.05 6.39 11.90
N ALA A 356 -11.01 7.72 11.91
CA ALA A 356 -10.34 8.49 12.95
C ALA A 356 -11.01 8.30 14.32
N GLU A 357 -12.34 8.25 14.37
CA GLU A 357 -13.09 7.94 15.59
C GLU A 357 -12.80 6.52 16.08
N ALA A 358 -12.81 5.52 15.21
CA ALA A 358 -12.47 4.15 15.54
C ALA A 358 -11.05 4.02 16.11
N VAL A 359 -10.11 4.77 15.56
CA VAL A 359 -8.73 4.86 16.05
C VAL A 359 -8.68 5.53 17.43
N ALA A 360 -9.34 6.67 17.61
CA ALA A 360 -9.36 7.39 18.89
C ALA A 360 -10.00 6.56 20.02
N ASN A 361 -11.08 5.87 19.73
CA ASN A 361 -11.78 4.99 20.69
C ASN A 361 -10.97 3.76 21.11
N SER A 362 -9.89 3.42 20.37
CA SER A 362 -8.96 2.36 20.72
C SER A 362 -7.86 2.77 21.71
N GLY A 363 -7.88 4.01 22.22
CA GLY A 363 -6.84 4.59 23.09
C GLY A 363 -5.68 5.22 22.31
N PHE A 364 -5.79 5.33 20.99
CA PHE A 364 -4.83 6.03 20.15
C PHE A 364 -4.94 7.56 20.34
N GLN A 365 -3.83 8.25 20.60
CA GLN A 365 -3.84 9.70 20.71
C GLN A 365 -3.45 10.34 19.36
N PRO A 366 -4.33 11.11 18.70
CA PRO A 366 -3.94 11.86 17.51
C PRO A 366 -2.82 12.85 17.84
N ALA A 367 -2.00 13.21 16.84
CA ALA A 367 -1.05 14.31 17.01
C ALA A 367 -1.83 15.58 17.38
N ALA A 368 -1.31 16.35 18.33
CA ALA A 368 -1.84 17.70 18.58
C ALA A 368 -1.74 18.52 17.29
N ALA A 369 -2.86 19.14 16.91
CA ALA A 369 -3.00 19.93 15.69
C ALA A 369 -2.09 21.15 15.68
#